data_f1cbf63346e986196b6a914bb6eb7bb2
#
_entry.id   f1cbf63346e986196b6a914bb6eb7bb2
#
_cell.length_a   1.000
_cell.length_b   1.000
_cell.length_c   1.000
_cell.angle_alpha   90.00
_cell.angle_beta   90.00
_cell.angle_gamma   90.00
#
_symmetry.space_group_name_H-M   'P 1'
#
loop_
_entity.id
_entity.type
_entity.pdbx_description
1 polymer ?
#
loop_
_entity_poly.entity_id
_entity_poly.type
_entity_poly.pdbx_seq_one_letter_code
_entity_poly.pdbx_strand_id
1 'polypeptide(L)'
;MIEYHFIRDPRAYYSVVVLAPAIFFVTLLASSRGYLQGWQRMTPTAVSQIVEQIFRVVFMVVLAGLFLPWGLEYAAAGASFGACAGAVTGLIVLVYYHWRLDRDIHRDFSPEELLPRPEENRTSGWAIIKRIFQLALPVSAASIMLPVVANLDLAIVPQRLEVAGYTVNQATELFGYLTGMAVPLINLSTIITASLAVSIIPALSEARALGDEARVYEQTAASVRISNFVCFPAFIVVCVLAAPIAELIYSAPGAGPAVWACSFSIVLLGLHQVSTGILQGLGHPSIPMINMILAAAAKVVLNWTLTAEPSLGILGASFATAADMGVAAVINMIFVYKYVGYSMEWGHLFKAIGASAIMAAAVKFSYDFSLAAWKINALSTFGAVFLGCAVYIAVMLLSGGIGEADMARVPLLGRISIRFLRRIGVFKTSPEEKGSTQ
;
A
#
# COMPACT_ATOMS: atom_id res chain seq x y z
N MET A 1 -27.44 14.45 -18.08
CA MET A 1 -26.43 15.21 -18.88
C MET A 1 -25.05 14.60 -18.84
N ILE A 2 -24.56 14.11 -17.68
CA ILE A 2 -23.25 13.42 -17.54
C ILE A 2 -23.23 12.07 -18.28
N GLU A 3 -24.36 11.35 -18.37
CA GLU A 3 -24.51 10.05 -19.01
C GLU A 3 -24.19 10.02 -20.49
N TYR A 4 -24.63 11.03 -21.24
CA TYR A 4 -24.48 11.07 -22.71
C TYR A 4 -23.07 11.45 -23.18
N HIS A 5 -22.25 12.06 -22.33
CA HIS A 5 -20.92 12.53 -22.70
C HIS A 5 -19.77 11.69 -22.17
N PHE A 6 -19.93 11.02 -21.00
CA PHE A 6 -18.86 10.27 -20.34
C PHE A 6 -19.11 8.76 -20.26
N ILE A 7 -20.38 8.34 -20.06
CA ILE A 7 -20.74 6.94 -19.95
C ILE A 7 -21.67 6.61 -21.12
N ARG A 8 -21.12 6.02 -22.17
CA ARG A 8 -21.87 5.63 -23.37
C ARG A 8 -22.83 4.46 -23.17
N ASP A 9 -22.88 3.84 -21.99
CA ASP A 9 -23.75 2.72 -21.67
C ASP A 9 -24.85 3.14 -20.67
N PRO A 10 -26.13 3.21 -21.13
CA PRO A 10 -27.27 3.53 -20.25
C PRO A 10 -27.45 2.55 -19.08
N ARG A 11 -26.89 1.33 -19.18
CA ARG A 11 -26.98 0.30 -18.13
C ARG A 11 -26.24 0.68 -16.86
N ALA A 12 -25.23 1.55 -16.93
CA ALA A 12 -24.46 2.02 -15.79
C ALA A 12 -25.22 3.04 -14.90
N TYR A 13 -26.36 3.58 -15.37
CA TYR A 13 -27.10 4.64 -14.68
C TYR A 13 -27.44 4.31 -13.23
N TYR A 14 -28.08 3.19 -13.00
CA TYR A 14 -28.49 2.78 -11.66
C TYR A 14 -27.31 2.58 -10.71
N SER A 15 -26.18 2.04 -11.20
CA SER A 15 -24.96 1.88 -10.42
C SER A 15 -24.37 3.22 -9.99
N VAL A 16 -24.36 4.21 -10.88
CA VAL A 16 -23.84 5.56 -10.59
C VAL A 16 -24.72 6.31 -9.58
N VAL A 17 -26.04 6.24 -9.76
CA VAL A 17 -26.99 6.91 -8.84
C VAL A 17 -26.91 6.33 -7.44
N VAL A 18 -26.78 5.00 -7.33
CA VAL A 18 -26.68 4.31 -6.04
C VAL A 18 -25.34 4.56 -5.33
N LEU A 19 -24.29 4.91 -6.07
CA LEU A 19 -23.00 5.32 -5.49
C LEU A 19 -22.97 6.76 -4.96
N ALA A 20 -23.87 7.62 -5.39
CA ALA A 20 -23.84 9.03 -5.00
C ALA A 20 -23.90 9.26 -3.48
N PRO A 21 -24.76 8.58 -2.68
CA PRO A 21 -24.75 8.69 -1.22
C PRO A 21 -23.44 8.22 -0.58
N ALA A 22 -22.73 7.26 -1.21
CA ALA A 22 -21.48 6.74 -0.68
C ALA A 22 -20.41 7.83 -0.56
N ILE A 23 -20.39 8.84 -1.46
CA ILE A 23 -19.45 9.96 -1.44
C ILE A 23 -19.58 10.72 -0.11
N PHE A 24 -20.80 10.97 0.34
CA PHE A 24 -21.06 11.67 1.60
C PHE A 24 -20.54 10.84 2.81
N PHE A 25 -20.89 9.56 2.89
CA PHE A 25 -20.46 8.72 4.01
C PHE A 25 -18.96 8.46 4.02
N VAL A 26 -18.33 8.28 2.85
CA VAL A 26 -16.88 8.12 2.72
C VAL A 26 -16.13 9.37 3.16
N THR A 27 -16.66 10.57 2.89
CA THR A 27 -16.06 11.83 3.32
C THR A 27 -16.08 11.97 4.84
N LEU A 28 -17.21 11.65 5.49
CA LEU A 28 -17.30 11.63 6.95
C LEU A 28 -16.38 10.59 7.58
N LEU A 29 -16.32 9.42 6.99
CA LEU A 29 -15.46 8.32 7.42
C LEU A 29 -13.98 8.69 7.32
N ALA A 30 -13.56 9.33 6.21
CA ALA A 30 -12.19 9.81 6.02
C ALA A 30 -11.81 10.89 7.04
N SER A 31 -12.70 11.86 7.29
CA SER A 31 -12.49 12.91 8.31
C SER A 31 -12.36 12.32 9.70
N SER A 32 -13.21 11.36 10.06
CA SER A 32 -13.18 10.69 11.36
C SER A 32 -11.91 9.86 11.55
N ARG A 33 -11.45 9.17 10.51
CA ARG A 33 -10.17 8.46 10.52
C ARG A 33 -9.00 9.43 10.72
N GLY A 34 -8.97 10.52 9.96
CA GLY A 34 -7.93 11.55 10.06
C GLY A 34 -7.84 12.15 11.47
N TYR A 35 -8.97 12.40 12.11
CA TYR A 35 -9.00 12.88 13.49
C TYR A 35 -8.37 11.88 14.47
N LEU A 36 -8.77 10.62 14.43
CA LEU A 36 -8.21 9.57 15.30
C LEU A 36 -6.74 9.26 15.01
N GLN A 37 -6.33 9.35 13.75
CA GLN A 37 -4.92 9.24 13.35
C GLN A 37 -4.08 10.41 13.88
N GLY A 38 -4.64 11.62 13.91
CA GLY A 38 -4.00 12.79 14.54
C GLY A 38 -3.71 12.58 16.03
N TRP A 39 -4.55 11.81 16.73
CA TRP A 39 -4.31 11.36 18.09
C TRP A 39 -3.38 10.14 18.19
N GLN A 40 -2.72 9.77 17.10
CA GLN A 40 -1.84 8.58 16.98
C GLN A 40 -2.54 7.25 17.32
N ARG A 41 -3.87 7.21 17.30
CA ARG A 41 -4.66 5.99 17.52
C ARG A 41 -4.97 5.33 16.17
N MET A 42 -4.12 4.36 15.74
CA MET A 42 -4.26 3.67 14.45
C MET A 42 -5.25 2.49 14.49
N THR A 43 -5.46 1.88 15.66
CA THR A 43 -6.36 0.73 15.84
C THR A 43 -7.79 1.01 15.33
N PRO A 44 -8.43 2.17 15.63
CA PRO A 44 -9.76 2.48 15.11
C PRO A 44 -9.82 2.51 13.59
N THR A 45 -8.79 3.04 12.95
CA THR A 45 -8.68 3.05 11.49
C THR A 45 -8.65 1.65 10.92
N ALA A 46 -7.81 0.76 11.48
CA ALA A 46 -7.69 -0.62 11.03
C ALA A 46 -9.01 -1.39 11.22
N VAL A 47 -9.63 -1.31 12.41
CA VAL A 47 -10.90 -1.98 12.70
C VAL A 47 -12.01 -1.48 11.78
N SER A 48 -12.13 -0.15 11.59
CA SER A 48 -13.14 0.42 10.71
C SER A 48 -12.97 -0.01 9.26
N GLN A 49 -11.73 -0.16 8.77
CA GLN A 49 -11.46 -0.64 7.41
C GLN A 49 -11.85 -2.11 7.24
N ILE A 50 -11.52 -2.96 8.21
CA ILE A 50 -11.88 -4.38 8.16
C ILE A 50 -13.41 -4.53 8.13
N VAL A 51 -14.11 -3.87 9.05
CA VAL A 51 -15.58 -3.90 9.12
C VAL A 51 -16.20 -3.35 7.83
N GLU A 52 -15.71 -2.22 7.35
CA GLU A 52 -16.15 -1.63 6.07
C GLU A 52 -16.04 -2.64 4.92
N GLN A 53 -14.90 -3.33 4.79
CA GLN A 53 -14.69 -4.28 3.69
C GLN A 53 -15.55 -5.54 3.82
N ILE A 54 -15.71 -6.07 5.04
CA ILE A 54 -16.58 -7.23 5.27
C ILE A 54 -18.02 -6.90 4.85
N PHE A 55 -18.56 -5.79 5.35
CA PHE A 55 -19.93 -5.40 5.03
C PHE A 55 -20.08 -5.01 3.56
N ARG A 56 -19.10 -4.34 2.97
CA ARG A 56 -19.08 -4.04 1.53
C ARG A 56 -19.25 -5.31 0.72
N VAL A 57 -18.44 -6.36 0.99
CA VAL A 57 -18.48 -7.61 0.24
C VAL A 57 -19.80 -8.36 0.50
N VAL A 58 -20.26 -8.45 1.74
CA VAL A 58 -21.52 -9.10 2.09
C VAL A 58 -22.69 -8.45 1.36
N PHE A 59 -22.83 -7.12 1.48
CA PHE A 59 -23.91 -6.41 0.80
C PHE A 59 -23.79 -6.48 -0.72
N MET A 60 -22.59 -6.40 -1.27
CA MET A 60 -22.34 -6.55 -2.72
C MET A 60 -22.87 -7.89 -3.22
N VAL A 61 -22.49 -9.00 -2.58
CA VAL A 61 -22.88 -10.35 -3.03
C VAL A 61 -24.37 -10.60 -2.81
N VAL A 62 -24.89 -10.25 -1.62
CA VAL A 62 -26.29 -10.47 -1.28
C VAL A 62 -27.23 -9.67 -2.19
N LEU A 63 -26.98 -8.37 -2.37
CA LEU A 63 -27.86 -7.52 -3.18
C LEU A 63 -27.72 -7.80 -4.67
N ALA A 64 -26.52 -8.12 -5.15
CA ALA A 64 -26.33 -8.57 -6.53
C ALA A 64 -27.16 -9.85 -6.79
N GLY A 65 -27.12 -10.82 -5.89
CA GLY A 65 -27.91 -12.06 -6.00
C GLY A 65 -29.41 -11.83 -5.92
N LEU A 66 -29.87 -10.98 -5.00
CA LEU A 66 -31.30 -10.66 -4.85
C LEU A 66 -31.88 -9.93 -6.04
N PHE A 67 -31.10 -9.04 -6.68
CA PHE A 67 -31.59 -8.23 -7.80
C PHE A 67 -31.31 -8.85 -9.17
N LEU A 68 -30.53 -9.94 -9.24
CA LEU A 68 -30.25 -10.65 -10.49
C LEU A 68 -31.52 -11.08 -11.27
N PRO A 69 -32.59 -11.56 -10.62
CA PRO A 69 -33.84 -11.90 -11.34
C PRO A 69 -34.52 -10.71 -12.02
N TRP A 70 -34.24 -9.48 -11.56
CA TRP A 70 -34.84 -8.24 -12.14
C TRP A 70 -34.05 -7.72 -13.33
N GLY A 71 -32.83 -8.21 -13.51
CA GLY A 71 -31.94 -7.84 -14.62
C GLY A 71 -30.52 -7.51 -14.17
N LEU A 72 -29.60 -7.59 -15.12
CA LEU A 72 -28.16 -7.35 -14.87
C LEU A 72 -27.88 -5.95 -14.36
N GLU A 73 -28.65 -4.95 -14.83
CA GLU A 73 -28.52 -3.54 -14.43
C GLU A 73 -28.84 -3.33 -12.95
N TYR A 74 -29.89 -4.00 -12.45
CA TYR A 74 -30.29 -3.95 -11.03
C TYR A 74 -29.30 -4.74 -10.15
N ALA A 75 -28.79 -5.88 -10.65
CA ALA A 75 -27.77 -6.62 -9.96
C ALA A 75 -26.46 -5.81 -9.79
N ALA A 76 -26.06 -5.10 -10.84
CA ALA A 76 -24.89 -4.21 -10.81
C ALA A 76 -25.11 -3.03 -9.85
N ALA A 77 -26.30 -2.44 -9.82
CA ALA A 77 -26.65 -1.38 -8.87
C ALA A 77 -26.63 -1.89 -7.42
N GLY A 78 -27.19 -3.07 -7.17
CA GLY A 78 -27.14 -3.73 -5.86
C GLY A 78 -25.70 -4.01 -5.40
N ALA A 79 -24.85 -4.48 -6.29
CA ALA A 79 -23.42 -4.65 -6.01
C ALA A 79 -22.75 -3.32 -5.65
N SER A 80 -23.07 -2.24 -6.39
CA SER A 80 -22.54 -0.90 -6.15
C SER A 80 -22.96 -0.34 -4.79
N PHE A 81 -24.18 -0.64 -4.31
CA PHE A 81 -24.66 -0.22 -2.99
C PHE A 81 -23.81 -0.78 -1.85
N GLY A 82 -23.12 -1.90 -2.04
CA GLY A 82 -22.19 -2.44 -1.08
C GLY A 82 -21.15 -1.44 -0.61
N ALA A 83 -20.72 -0.52 -1.47
CA ALA A 83 -19.78 0.56 -1.09
C ALA A 83 -20.42 1.54 -0.09
N CYS A 84 -21.69 1.90 -0.28
CA CYS A 84 -22.44 2.75 0.63
C CYS A 84 -22.64 2.06 2.00
N ALA A 85 -23.11 0.82 1.99
CA ALA A 85 -23.30 0.03 3.20
C ALA A 85 -22.00 -0.17 3.99
N GLY A 86 -20.90 -0.45 3.29
CA GLY A 86 -19.57 -0.55 3.90
C GLY A 86 -19.14 0.76 4.56
N ALA A 87 -19.30 1.90 3.88
CA ALA A 87 -18.95 3.21 4.42
C ALA A 87 -19.76 3.55 5.69
N VAL A 88 -21.07 3.28 5.69
CA VAL A 88 -21.94 3.49 6.86
C VAL A 88 -21.49 2.64 8.05
N THR A 89 -21.23 1.34 7.83
CA THR A 89 -20.80 0.44 8.92
C THR A 89 -19.42 0.83 9.46
N GLY A 90 -18.47 1.22 8.59
CA GLY A 90 -17.17 1.75 9.01
C GLY A 90 -17.31 3.03 9.85
N LEU A 91 -18.24 3.93 9.46
CA LEU A 91 -18.53 5.16 10.22
C LEU A 91 -19.11 4.86 11.60
N ILE A 92 -20.04 3.90 11.75
CA ILE A 92 -20.57 3.48 13.03
C ILE A 92 -19.45 3.03 14.00
N VAL A 93 -18.49 2.25 13.49
CA VAL A 93 -17.32 1.84 14.28
C VAL A 93 -16.52 3.06 14.74
N LEU A 94 -16.28 4.04 13.85
CA LEU A 94 -15.51 5.23 14.22
C LEU A 94 -16.24 6.13 15.21
N VAL A 95 -17.56 6.25 15.12
CA VAL A 95 -18.37 6.98 16.10
C VAL A 95 -18.23 6.35 17.49
N TYR A 96 -18.24 5.01 17.59
CA TYR A 96 -17.97 4.32 18.85
C TYR A 96 -16.59 4.65 19.42
N TYR A 97 -15.54 4.66 18.57
CA TYR A 97 -14.19 5.03 19.00
C TYR A 97 -14.03 6.51 19.35
N HIS A 98 -14.77 7.41 18.69
CA HIS A 98 -14.84 8.82 19.05
C HIS A 98 -15.41 9.00 20.45
N TRP A 99 -16.56 8.37 20.71
CA TRP A 99 -17.19 8.42 22.02
C TRP A 99 -16.29 7.83 23.13
N ARG A 100 -15.56 6.77 22.82
CA ARG A 100 -14.58 6.19 23.75
C ARG A 100 -13.39 7.14 23.99
N LEU A 101 -12.87 7.77 22.95
CA LEU A 101 -11.79 8.76 23.08
C LEU A 101 -12.22 9.95 23.93
N ASP A 102 -13.41 10.49 23.69
CA ASP A 102 -13.97 11.59 24.45
C ASP A 102 -14.09 11.24 25.94
N ARG A 103 -14.58 10.03 26.25
CA ARG A 103 -14.63 9.51 27.62
C ARG A 103 -13.23 9.37 28.24
N ASP A 104 -12.24 8.87 27.52
CA ASP A 104 -10.86 8.73 27.99
C ASP A 104 -10.28 10.13 28.32
N ILE A 105 -10.48 11.11 27.43
CA ILE A 105 -10.03 12.50 27.63
C ILE A 105 -10.64 13.11 28.90
N HIS A 106 -11.95 12.97 29.08
CA HIS A 106 -12.64 13.51 30.28
C HIS A 106 -12.26 12.77 31.57
N ARG A 107 -11.72 11.57 31.47
CA ARG A 107 -11.24 10.81 32.63
C ARG A 107 -9.81 11.17 33.02
N ASP A 108 -8.96 11.41 32.00
CA ASP A 108 -7.52 11.61 32.21
C ASP A 108 -7.15 13.09 32.45
N PHE A 109 -8.03 14.03 32.06
CA PHE A 109 -7.83 15.47 32.23
C PHE A 109 -8.94 16.06 33.13
N SER A 110 -8.53 16.93 34.07
CA SER A 110 -9.49 17.68 34.88
C SER A 110 -10.29 18.68 34.04
N PRO A 111 -11.54 19.04 34.44
CA PRO A 111 -12.31 20.06 33.72
C PRO A 111 -11.59 21.39 33.55
N GLU A 112 -10.70 21.74 34.49
CA GLU A 112 -9.89 22.97 34.44
C GLU A 112 -8.78 22.90 33.42
N GLU A 113 -8.20 21.74 33.20
CA GLU A 113 -7.16 21.52 32.16
C GLU A 113 -7.74 21.50 30.74
N LEU A 114 -9.04 21.16 30.62
CA LEU A 114 -9.77 21.18 29.34
C LEU A 114 -10.29 22.57 28.96
N LEU A 115 -10.30 23.53 29.92
CA LEU A 115 -10.67 24.91 29.61
C LEU A 115 -9.60 25.56 28.71
N PRO A 116 -10.00 26.32 27.69
CA PRO A 116 -9.07 27.07 26.88
C PRO A 116 -8.29 28.02 27.77
N ARG A 117 -6.95 27.91 27.79
CA ARG A 117 -6.11 28.86 28.50
C ARG A 117 -6.43 30.28 27.99
N PRO A 118 -6.65 31.25 28.92
CA PRO A 118 -6.93 32.61 28.48
C PRO A 118 -5.73 33.17 27.70
N GLU A 119 -5.97 33.61 26.49
CA GLU A 119 -5.21 34.55 25.67
C GLU A 119 -3.90 34.18 25.00
N GLU A 120 -3.23 33.08 25.23
CA GLU A 120 -2.06 32.71 24.43
C GLU A 120 -2.47 31.86 23.21
N ASN A 121 -2.45 32.49 22.04
CA ASN A 121 -2.58 31.88 20.71
C ASN A 121 -3.95 31.29 20.30
N ARG A 122 -5.04 32.07 20.39
CA ARG A 122 -6.23 31.76 19.57
C ARG A 122 -5.90 31.95 18.10
N THR A 123 -5.44 30.88 17.45
CA THR A 123 -5.36 30.86 15.99
C THR A 123 -6.76 31.07 15.42
N SER A 124 -6.92 32.12 14.61
CA SER A 124 -8.21 32.40 13.95
C SER A 124 -8.70 31.13 13.22
N GLY A 125 -10.00 30.84 13.33
CA GLY A 125 -10.59 29.71 12.60
C GLY A 125 -10.28 29.74 11.10
N TRP A 126 -10.19 30.93 10.50
CA TRP A 126 -9.75 31.10 9.13
C TRP A 126 -8.29 30.67 8.89
N ALA A 127 -7.40 30.93 9.83
CA ALA A 127 -6.01 30.49 9.73
C ALA A 127 -5.91 28.94 9.79
N ILE A 128 -6.74 28.31 10.64
CA ILE A 128 -6.83 26.84 10.71
C ILE A 128 -7.36 26.28 9.38
N ILE A 129 -8.45 26.82 8.85
CA ILE A 129 -9.02 26.42 7.56
C ILE A 129 -7.97 26.57 6.45
N LYS A 130 -7.29 27.72 6.36
CA LYS A 130 -6.25 27.94 5.36
C LYS A 130 -5.13 26.91 5.46
N ARG A 131 -4.69 26.57 6.69
CA ARG A 131 -3.64 25.58 6.91
C ARG A 131 -4.10 24.17 6.50
N ILE A 132 -5.35 23.80 6.80
CA ILE A 132 -5.95 22.52 6.36
C ILE A 132 -5.94 22.46 4.83
N PHE A 133 -6.41 23.50 4.13
CA PHE A 133 -6.41 23.54 2.67
C PHE A 133 -5.00 23.49 2.07
N GLN A 134 -4.03 24.18 2.65
CA GLN A 134 -2.64 24.15 2.19
C GLN A 134 -2.03 22.74 2.27
N LEU A 135 -2.41 21.93 3.25
CA LEU A 135 -1.95 20.56 3.40
C LEU A 135 -2.80 19.57 2.57
N ALA A 136 -4.12 19.73 2.58
CA ALA A 136 -5.04 18.81 1.93
C ALA A 136 -4.99 18.90 0.40
N LEU A 137 -4.82 20.09 -0.16
CA LEU A 137 -4.86 20.29 -1.62
C LEU A 137 -3.74 19.53 -2.34
N PRO A 138 -2.46 19.59 -1.94
CA PRO A 138 -1.40 18.81 -2.56
C PRO A 138 -1.60 17.30 -2.42
N VAL A 139 -2.07 16.83 -1.24
CA VAL A 139 -2.32 15.40 -1.01
C VAL A 139 -3.48 14.91 -1.89
N SER A 140 -4.56 15.69 -1.98
CA SER A 140 -5.70 15.37 -2.85
C SER A 140 -5.30 15.36 -4.33
N ALA A 141 -4.50 16.35 -4.76
CA ALA A 141 -4.00 16.40 -6.13
C ALA A 141 -3.12 15.17 -6.46
N ALA A 142 -2.25 14.75 -5.54
CA ALA A 142 -1.48 13.52 -5.69
C ALA A 142 -2.39 12.29 -5.81
N SER A 143 -3.45 12.22 -4.99
CA SER A 143 -4.40 11.09 -5.02
C SER A 143 -5.21 11.02 -6.32
N ILE A 144 -5.54 12.16 -6.94
CA ILE A 144 -6.23 12.24 -8.23
C ILE A 144 -5.32 11.76 -9.38
N MET A 145 -3.99 11.87 -9.23
CA MET A 145 -3.07 11.41 -10.27
C MET A 145 -3.16 9.91 -10.54
N LEU A 146 -3.44 9.07 -9.54
CA LEU A 146 -3.61 7.63 -9.73
C LEU A 146 -4.73 7.28 -10.73
N PRO A 147 -5.98 7.75 -10.56
CA PRO A 147 -7.04 7.57 -11.55
C PRO A 147 -6.71 8.18 -12.91
N VAL A 148 -6.05 9.36 -12.96
CA VAL A 148 -5.66 9.99 -14.21
C VAL A 148 -4.66 9.11 -14.97
N VAL A 149 -3.62 8.61 -14.31
CA VAL A 149 -2.64 7.71 -14.92
C VAL A 149 -3.30 6.41 -15.40
N ALA A 150 -4.21 5.82 -14.62
CA ALA A 150 -4.94 4.62 -15.02
C ALA A 150 -5.80 4.84 -16.28
N ASN A 151 -6.43 6.02 -16.42
CA ASN A 151 -7.17 6.37 -17.63
C ASN A 151 -6.24 6.64 -18.84
N LEU A 152 -5.05 7.21 -18.61
CA LEU A 152 -4.03 7.34 -19.66
C LEU A 152 -3.52 5.98 -20.12
N ASP A 153 -3.30 5.03 -19.19
CA ASP A 153 -2.93 3.65 -19.54
C ASP A 153 -4.01 2.98 -20.40
N LEU A 154 -5.30 3.15 -20.03
CA LEU A 154 -6.43 2.62 -20.81
C LEU A 154 -6.47 3.18 -22.24
N ALA A 155 -6.11 4.44 -22.42
CA ALA A 155 -6.09 5.07 -23.74
C ALA A 155 -4.86 4.68 -24.58
N ILE A 156 -3.69 4.56 -23.93
CA ILE A 156 -2.40 4.41 -24.63
C ILE A 156 -2.04 2.94 -24.86
N VAL A 157 -2.12 2.10 -23.80
CA VAL A 157 -1.54 0.74 -23.85
C VAL A 157 -2.18 -0.14 -24.91
N PRO A 158 -3.54 -0.25 -25.03
CA PRO A 158 -4.13 -1.08 -26.08
C PRO A 158 -3.74 -0.62 -27.50
N GLN A 159 -3.77 0.70 -27.76
CA GLN A 159 -3.39 1.25 -29.06
C GLN A 159 -1.92 0.96 -29.41
N ARG A 160 -1.02 1.03 -28.42
CA ARG A 160 0.41 0.75 -28.65
C ARG A 160 0.70 -0.74 -28.83
N LEU A 161 -0.10 -1.62 -28.20
CA LEU A 161 -0.06 -3.07 -28.47
C LEU A 161 -0.51 -3.40 -29.89
N GLU A 162 -1.50 -2.70 -30.41
CA GLU A 162 -1.90 -2.86 -31.83
C GLU A 162 -0.77 -2.46 -32.78
N VAL A 163 -0.06 -1.38 -32.48
CA VAL A 163 1.14 -0.96 -33.25
C VAL A 163 2.25 -2.02 -33.15
N ALA A 164 2.39 -2.71 -32.02
CA ALA A 164 3.32 -3.81 -31.83
C ALA A 164 2.93 -5.11 -32.60
N GLY A 165 1.76 -5.12 -33.27
CA GLY A 165 1.29 -6.22 -34.10
C GLY A 165 0.25 -7.14 -33.45
N TYR A 166 -0.26 -6.82 -32.26
CA TYR A 166 -1.34 -7.56 -31.63
C TYR A 166 -2.69 -7.18 -32.25
N THR A 167 -3.62 -8.14 -32.31
CA THR A 167 -5.01 -7.83 -32.67
C THR A 167 -5.71 -7.09 -31.55
N VAL A 168 -6.80 -6.35 -31.84
CA VAL A 168 -7.60 -5.61 -30.83
C VAL A 168 -8.01 -6.50 -29.65
N ASN A 169 -8.44 -7.73 -29.93
CA ASN A 169 -8.83 -8.67 -28.86
C ASN A 169 -7.65 -9.08 -28.00
N GLN A 170 -6.49 -9.38 -28.60
CA GLN A 170 -5.27 -9.71 -27.85
C GLN A 170 -4.77 -8.51 -27.04
N ALA A 171 -4.79 -7.29 -27.60
CA ALA A 171 -4.41 -6.07 -26.90
C ALA A 171 -5.30 -5.81 -25.68
N THR A 172 -6.60 -6.00 -25.83
CA THR A 172 -7.57 -5.88 -24.73
C THR A 172 -7.35 -6.94 -23.65
N GLU A 173 -7.10 -8.18 -24.04
CA GLU A 173 -6.82 -9.28 -23.11
C GLU A 173 -5.52 -9.03 -22.33
N LEU A 174 -4.44 -8.67 -23.01
CA LEU A 174 -3.13 -8.34 -22.38
C LEU A 174 -3.24 -7.14 -21.45
N PHE A 175 -3.99 -6.12 -21.83
CA PHE A 175 -4.27 -4.97 -20.97
C PHE A 175 -5.10 -5.39 -19.73
N GLY A 176 -6.04 -6.31 -19.90
CA GLY A 176 -6.79 -6.93 -18.79
C GLY A 176 -5.87 -7.70 -17.83
N TYR A 177 -4.88 -8.43 -18.33
CA TYR A 177 -3.87 -9.10 -17.50
C TYR A 177 -3.03 -8.11 -16.69
N LEU A 178 -2.66 -6.98 -17.29
CA LEU A 178 -1.91 -5.94 -16.60
C LEU A 178 -2.74 -5.27 -15.49
N THR A 179 -3.91 -4.72 -15.86
CA THR A 179 -4.69 -3.86 -14.96
C THR A 179 -5.59 -4.62 -14.01
N GLY A 180 -6.16 -5.74 -14.48
CA GLY A 180 -7.10 -6.55 -13.70
C GLY A 180 -6.44 -7.64 -12.86
N MET A 181 -5.20 -8.04 -13.16
CA MET A 181 -4.54 -9.14 -12.45
C MET A 181 -3.19 -8.74 -11.85
N ALA A 182 -2.25 -8.19 -12.64
CA ALA A 182 -0.93 -7.86 -12.15
C ALA A 182 -0.94 -6.70 -11.16
N VAL A 183 -1.56 -5.57 -11.47
CA VAL A 183 -1.62 -4.38 -10.60
C VAL A 183 -2.28 -4.67 -9.25
N PRO A 184 -3.44 -5.39 -9.16
CA PRO A 184 -4.01 -5.79 -7.88
C PRO A 184 -3.09 -6.65 -7.02
N LEU A 185 -2.32 -7.59 -7.61
CA LEU A 185 -1.35 -8.40 -6.87
C LEU A 185 -0.22 -7.57 -6.28
N ILE A 186 0.27 -6.56 -7.02
CA ILE A 186 1.29 -5.63 -6.53
C ILE A 186 0.76 -4.79 -5.38
N ASN A 187 -0.45 -4.24 -5.52
CA ASN A 187 -1.08 -3.44 -4.47
C ASN A 187 -1.31 -4.27 -3.19
N LEU A 188 -1.73 -5.53 -3.33
CA LEU A 188 -1.86 -6.45 -2.20
C LEU A 188 -0.52 -6.69 -1.50
N SER A 189 0.55 -6.87 -2.27
CA SER A 189 1.90 -7.10 -1.76
C SER A 189 2.47 -5.90 -0.98
N THR A 190 2.01 -4.69 -1.27
CA THR A 190 2.50 -3.44 -0.66
C THR A 190 1.55 -2.85 0.41
N ILE A 191 0.52 -3.59 0.82
CA ILE A 191 -0.47 -3.10 1.81
C ILE A 191 0.16 -2.75 3.17
N ILE A 192 1.21 -3.48 3.56
CA ILE A 192 1.94 -3.25 4.80
C ILE A 192 2.71 -1.93 4.72
N THR A 193 3.37 -1.65 3.60
CA THR A 193 4.12 -0.39 3.39
C THR A 193 3.20 0.81 3.25
N ALA A 194 2.01 0.64 2.65
CA ALA A 194 0.98 1.67 2.63
C ALA A 194 0.50 2.02 4.05
N SER A 195 0.27 1.01 4.88
CA SER A 195 -0.11 1.20 6.29
C SER A 195 1.01 1.88 7.10
N LEU A 196 2.27 1.50 6.85
CA LEU A 196 3.44 2.12 7.45
C LEU A 196 3.55 3.59 7.05
N ALA A 197 3.36 3.90 5.76
CA ALA A 197 3.38 5.27 5.25
C ALA A 197 2.36 6.19 5.95
N VAL A 198 1.15 5.68 6.18
CA VAL A 198 0.11 6.44 6.91
C VAL A 198 0.48 6.62 8.39
N SER A 199 1.01 5.59 9.03
CA SER A 199 1.32 5.63 10.48
C SER A 199 2.53 6.50 10.81
N ILE A 200 3.49 6.66 9.88
CA ILE A 200 4.69 7.46 10.11
C ILE A 200 4.42 8.97 10.07
N ILE A 201 3.38 9.42 9.37
CA ILE A 201 3.07 10.85 9.20
C ILE A 201 2.92 11.57 10.55
N PRO A 202 2.02 11.15 11.46
CA PRO A 202 1.86 11.84 12.74
C PRO A 202 3.09 11.69 13.64
N ALA A 203 3.77 10.53 13.59
CA ALA A 203 4.96 10.29 14.40
C ALA A 203 6.12 11.22 14.02
N LEU A 204 6.35 11.44 12.71
CA LEU A 204 7.36 12.40 12.24
C LEU A 204 6.95 13.85 12.50
N SER A 205 5.66 14.18 12.34
CA SER A 205 5.15 15.52 12.63
C SER A 205 5.36 15.89 14.10
N GLU A 206 5.15 14.95 15.02
CA GLU A 206 5.40 15.14 16.46
C GLU A 206 6.90 15.34 16.73
N ALA A 207 7.76 14.41 16.26
CA ALA A 207 9.21 14.51 16.45
C ALA A 207 9.77 15.81 15.89
N ARG A 208 9.28 16.24 14.72
CA ARG A 208 9.66 17.52 14.10
C ARG A 208 9.21 18.73 14.91
N ALA A 209 7.99 18.70 15.46
CA ALA A 209 7.46 19.78 16.29
C ALA A 209 8.23 19.93 17.61
N LEU A 210 8.78 18.83 18.15
CA LEU A 210 9.62 18.82 19.35
C LEU A 210 11.08 19.19 19.06
N GLY A 211 11.49 19.33 17.78
CA GLY A 211 12.87 19.59 17.38
C GLY A 211 13.81 18.39 17.57
N ASP A 212 13.27 17.19 17.72
CA ASP A 212 14.04 15.96 17.92
C ASP A 212 14.49 15.35 16.57
N GLU A 213 15.53 15.93 16.00
CA GLU A 213 16.09 15.51 14.70
C GLU A 213 16.65 14.08 14.76
N ALA A 214 17.14 13.63 15.91
CA ALA A 214 17.62 12.26 16.07
C ALA A 214 16.47 11.25 15.92
N ARG A 215 15.33 11.54 16.55
CA ARG A 215 14.11 10.74 16.43
C ARG A 215 13.54 10.75 15.02
N VAL A 216 13.60 11.90 14.32
CA VAL A 216 13.21 12.02 12.90
C VAL A 216 14.06 11.12 12.03
N TYR A 217 15.39 11.14 12.20
CA TYR A 217 16.31 10.29 11.45
C TYR A 217 16.06 8.81 11.72
N GLU A 218 15.96 8.43 12.99
CA GLU A 218 15.75 7.02 13.39
C GLU A 218 14.44 6.45 12.86
N GLN A 219 13.34 7.21 12.95
CA GLN A 219 12.05 6.79 12.42
C GLN A 219 12.06 6.66 10.90
N THR A 220 12.74 7.57 10.20
CA THR A 220 12.93 7.52 8.75
C THR A 220 13.71 6.26 8.36
N ALA A 221 14.86 6.03 8.98
CA ALA A 221 15.71 4.87 8.72
C ALA A 221 14.96 3.54 8.99
N ALA A 222 14.29 3.44 10.12
CA ALA A 222 13.50 2.25 10.49
C ALA A 222 12.39 1.96 9.47
N SER A 223 11.69 3.00 9.00
CA SER A 223 10.59 2.83 8.05
C SER A 223 11.07 2.36 6.67
N VAL A 224 12.20 2.88 6.20
CA VAL A 224 12.81 2.42 4.94
C VAL A 224 13.32 0.99 5.09
N ARG A 225 13.94 0.62 6.23
CA ARG A 225 14.37 -0.77 6.49
C ARG A 225 13.20 -1.74 6.52
N ILE A 226 12.10 -1.39 7.22
CA ILE A 226 10.88 -2.23 7.28
C ILE A 226 10.27 -2.38 5.89
N SER A 227 10.19 -1.30 5.11
CA SER A 227 9.71 -1.35 3.73
C SER A 227 10.51 -2.33 2.88
N ASN A 228 11.83 -2.22 2.89
CA ASN A 228 12.70 -3.13 2.17
C ASN A 228 12.54 -4.58 2.66
N PHE A 229 12.50 -4.80 3.97
CA PHE A 229 12.33 -6.12 4.57
C PHE A 229 11.05 -6.83 4.12
N VAL A 230 9.96 -6.09 3.95
CA VAL A 230 8.66 -6.63 3.51
C VAL A 230 8.58 -6.77 1.99
N CYS A 231 9.06 -5.76 1.24
CA CYS A 231 8.89 -5.74 -0.21
C CYS A 231 9.80 -6.71 -0.95
N PHE A 232 11.02 -6.96 -0.47
CA PHE A 232 11.93 -7.87 -1.17
C PHE A 232 11.41 -9.32 -1.23
N PRO A 233 10.98 -9.96 -0.11
CA PRO A 233 10.41 -11.30 -0.21
C PRO A 233 9.11 -11.35 -1.01
N ALA A 234 8.25 -10.32 -0.90
CA ALA A 234 7.03 -10.22 -1.69
C ALA A 234 7.34 -10.13 -3.20
N PHE A 235 8.34 -9.32 -3.57
CA PHE A 235 8.86 -9.26 -4.94
C PHE A 235 9.30 -10.64 -5.45
N ILE A 236 10.10 -11.37 -4.67
CA ILE A 236 10.60 -12.69 -5.06
C ILE A 236 9.45 -13.69 -5.25
N VAL A 237 8.51 -13.74 -4.32
CA VAL A 237 7.34 -14.62 -4.44
C VAL A 237 6.59 -14.35 -5.74
N VAL A 238 6.25 -13.08 -6.00
CA VAL A 238 5.47 -12.72 -7.19
C VAL A 238 6.29 -12.88 -8.47
N CYS A 239 7.58 -12.59 -8.43
CA CYS A 239 8.47 -12.73 -9.58
C CYS A 239 8.68 -14.20 -9.98
N VAL A 240 9.04 -15.05 -9.02
CA VAL A 240 9.38 -16.47 -9.30
C VAL A 240 8.13 -17.30 -9.58
N LEU A 241 7.03 -16.99 -8.91
CA LEU A 241 5.76 -17.73 -9.02
C LEU A 241 4.69 -16.97 -9.83
N ALA A 242 5.09 -16.08 -10.75
CA ALA A 242 4.16 -15.22 -11.49
C ALA A 242 3.04 -16.02 -12.22
N ALA A 243 3.39 -17.01 -13.02
CA ALA A 243 2.43 -17.85 -13.72
C ALA A 243 1.64 -18.78 -12.78
N PRO A 244 2.26 -19.50 -11.82
CA PRO A 244 1.56 -20.26 -10.79
C PRO A 244 0.53 -19.46 -9.99
N ILE A 245 0.86 -18.24 -9.59
CA ILE A 245 -0.03 -17.35 -8.84
C ILE A 245 -1.19 -16.87 -9.73
N ALA A 246 -0.89 -16.48 -10.98
CA ALA A 246 -1.92 -16.06 -11.93
C ALA A 246 -2.92 -17.19 -12.24
N GLU A 247 -2.43 -18.42 -12.39
CA GLU A 247 -3.28 -19.61 -12.55
C GLU A 247 -4.11 -19.88 -11.28
N LEU A 248 -3.48 -19.83 -10.10
CA LEU A 248 -4.13 -20.13 -8.83
C LEU A 248 -5.27 -19.16 -8.49
N ILE A 249 -5.05 -17.86 -8.70
CA ILE A 249 -6.00 -16.80 -8.28
C ILE A 249 -7.03 -16.49 -9.37
N TYR A 250 -6.58 -16.45 -10.63
CA TYR A 250 -7.38 -15.95 -11.75
C TYR A 250 -7.70 -17.03 -12.79
N SER A 251 -7.17 -18.24 -12.65
CA SER A 251 -7.26 -19.31 -13.67
C SER A 251 -6.75 -18.84 -15.05
N ALA A 252 -5.78 -17.93 -15.06
CA ALA A 252 -5.25 -17.26 -16.25
C ALA A 252 -3.70 -17.29 -16.27
N PRO A 253 -3.07 -18.44 -16.58
CA PRO A 253 -1.61 -18.55 -16.61
C PRO A 253 -0.96 -17.61 -17.64
N GLY A 254 -1.71 -17.21 -18.68
CA GLY A 254 -1.28 -16.22 -19.68
C GLY A 254 -0.95 -14.83 -19.12
N ALA A 255 -1.45 -14.50 -17.92
CA ALA A 255 -1.09 -13.27 -17.23
C ALA A 255 0.31 -13.30 -16.58
N GLY A 256 0.95 -14.49 -16.53
CA GLY A 256 2.27 -14.68 -15.90
C GLY A 256 3.33 -13.66 -16.36
N PRO A 257 3.55 -13.42 -17.65
CA PRO A 257 4.52 -12.43 -18.11
C PRO A 257 4.26 -11.01 -17.60
N ALA A 258 3.00 -10.55 -17.61
CA ALA A 258 2.63 -9.24 -17.10
C ALA A 258 2.87 -9.15 -15.57
N VAL A 259 2.48 -10.17 -14.81
CA VAL A 259 2.70 -10.28 -13.36
C VAL A 259 4.21 -10.28 -13.05
N TRP A 260 5.00 -11.05 -13.80
CA TRP A 260 6.45 -11.11 -13.66
C TRP A 260 7.09 -9.73 -13.83
N ALA A 261 6.81 -9.05 -14.94
CA ALA A 261 7.39 -7.74 -15.21
C ALA A 261 6.91 -6.67 -14.22
N CYS A 262 5.63 -6.71 -13.81
CA CYS A 262 5.11 -5.82 -12.80
C CYS A 262 5.65 -6.09 -11.40
N SER A 263 6.16 -7.29 -11.10
CA SER A 263 6.69 -7.61 -9.75
C SER A 263 7.81 -6.66 -9.31
N PHE A 264 8.62 -6.14 -10.24
CA PHE A 264 9.66 -5.14 -9.96
C PHE A 264 9.09 -3.85 -9.34
N SER A 265 7.82 -3.55 -9.60
CA SER A 265 7.13 -2.42 -8.98
C SER A 265 6.95 -2.57 -7.47
N ILE A 266 6.97 -3.78 -6.90
CA ILE A 266 6.69 -4.01 -5.47
C ILE A 266 7.69 -3.27 -4.58
N VAL A 267 8.98 -3.42 -4.85
CA VAL A 267 10.04 -2.74 -4.07
C VAL A 267 9.99 -1.24 -4.27
N LEU A 268 9.81 -0.81 -5.52
CA LEU A 268 9.77 0.61 -5.90
C LEU A 268 8.53 1.31 -5.33
N LEU A 269 7.36 0.67 -5.39
CA LEU A 269 6.12 1.18 -4.81
C LEU A 269 6.21 1.26 -3.28
N GLY A 270 6.76 0.24 -2.62
CA GLY A 270 6.97 0.28 -1.18
C GLY A 270 7.85 1.44 -0.75
N LEU A 271 8.96 1.68 -1.44
CA LEU A 271 9.85 2.81 -1.20
C LEU A 271 9.16 4.15 -1.49
N HIS A 272 8.39 4.23 -2.60
CA HIS A 272 7.59 5.42 -2.93
C HIS A 272 6.57 5.75 -1.84
N GLN A 273 5.81 4.76 -1.37
CA GLN A 273 4.80 4.96 -0.33
C GLN A 273 5.42 5.49 0.96
N VAL A 274 6.49 4.86 1.44
CA VAL A 274 7.15 5.25 2.69
C VAL A 274 7.82 6.61 2.57
N SER A 275 8.54 6.88 1.48
CA SER A 275 9.16 8.19 1.26
C SER A 275 8.14 9.33 1.11
N THR A 276 6.97 9.04 0.52
CA THR A 276 5.83 9.96 0.48
C THR A 276 5.32 10.27 1.89
N GLY A 277 5.11 9.23 2.73
CA GLY A 277 4.70 9.40 4.12
C GLY A 277 5.70 10.23 4.94
N ILE A 278 7.00 9.99 4.75
CA ILE A 278 8.07 10.76 5.41
C ILE A 278 7.98 12.25 5.03
N LEU A 279 7.92 12.57 3.74
CA LEU A 279 7.86 13.96 3.28
C LEU A 279 6.57 14.66 3.70
N GLN A 280 5.44 13.96 3.72
CA GLN A 280 4.18 14.48 4.25
C GLN A 280 4.26 14.75 5.76
N GLY A 281 4.84 13.83 6.54
CA GLY A 281 5.05 13.98 7.97
C GLY A 281 5.98 15.13 8.33
N LEU A 282 6.96 15.44 7.48
CA LEU A 282 7.83 16.62 7.60
C LEU A 282 7.17 17.95 7.18
N GLY A 283 5.90 17.92 6.74
CA GLY A 283 5.17 19.11 6.33
C GLY A 283 5.39 19.54 4.87
N HIS A 284 5.93 18.66 4.04
CA HIS A 284 6.23 18.93 2.63
C HIS A 284 5.38 18.08 1.64
N PRO A 285 4.03 18.06 1.74
CA PRO A 285 3.17 17.20 0.91
C PRO A 285 3.19 17.57 -0.58
N SER A 286 3.58 18.79 -0.92
CA SER A 286 3.68 19.23 -2.31
C SER A 286 4.82 18.56 -3.08
N ILE A 287 5.87 18.09 -2.39
CA ILE A 287 7.02 17.45 -3.03
C ILE A 287 6.63 16.10 -3.65
N PRO A 288 6.05 15.14 -2.90
CA PRO A 288 5.57 13.89 -3.49
C PRO A 288 4.55 14.08 -4.60
N MET A 289 3.68 15.10 -4.50
CA MET A 289 2.73 15.44 -5.54
C MET A 289 3.42 15.80 -6.86
N ILE A 290 4.41 16.71 -6.82
CA ILE A 290 5.15 17.12 -8.01
C ILE A 290 5.94 15.95 -8.58
N ASN A 291 6.59 15.17 -7.72
CA ASN A 291 7.38 14.00 -8.12
C ASN A 291 6.51 12.94 -8.79
N MET A 292 5.26 12.76 -8.33
CA MET A 292 4.30 11.85 -8.94
C MET A 292 3.84 12.32 -10.32
N ILE A 293 3.67 13.63 -10.51
CA ILE A 293 3.37 14.20 -11.84
C ILE A 293 4.52 13.94 -12.82
N LEU A 294 5.78 14.14 -12.37
CA LEU A 294 6.96 13.86 -13.19
C LEU A 294 7.07 12.36 -13.53
N ALA A 295 6.80 11.50 -12.57
CA ALA A 295 6.80 10.06 -12.76
C ALA A 295 5.70 9.62 -13.75
N ALA A 296 4.49 10.17 -13.62
CA ALA A 296 3.40 9.94 -14.56
C ALA A 296 3.75 10.37 -15.99
N ALA A 297 4.41 11.51 -16.15
CA ALA A 297 4.90 11.96 -17.47
C ALA A 297 5.95 10.98 -18.04
N ALA A 298 6.90 10.51 -17.23
CA ALA A 298 7.87 9.50 -17.64
C ALA A 298 7.18 8.18 -18.05
N LYS A 299 6.16 7.74 -17.26
CA LYS A 299 5.37 6.55 -17.57
C LYS A 299 4.67 6.65 -18.91
N VAL A 300 4.05 7.80 -19.23
CA VAL A 300 3.38 8.04 -20.52
C VAL A 300 4.37 7.87 -21.67
N VAL A 301 5.56 8.47 -21.56
CA VAL A 301 6.61 8.35 -22.58
C VAL A 301 7.07 6.89 -22.73
N LEU A 302 7.29 6.19 -21.63
CA LEU A 302 7.71 4.78 -21.63
C LEU A 302 6.61 3.87 -22.17
N ASN A 303 5.36 4.06 -21.79
CA ASN A 303 4.23 3.33 -22.37
C ASN A 303 4.13 3.54 -23.87
N TRP A 304 4.30 4.78 -24.33
CA TRP A 304 4.24 5.10 -25.74
C TRP A 304 5.34 4.41 -26.57
N THR A 305 6.56 4.33 -26.02
CA THR A 305 7.72 3.78 -26.73
C THR A 305 7.86 2.27 -26.53
N LEU A 306 7.91 1.80 -25.28
CA LEU A 306 8.20 0.40 -24.96
C LEU A 306 7.07 -0.56 -25.31
N THR A 307 5.79 -0.14 -25.16
CA THR A 307 4.65 -0.98 -25.47
C THR A 307 4.48 -1.21 -26.97
N ALA A 308 4.95 -0.26 -27.78
CA ALA A 308 4.92 -0.38 -29.24
C ALA A 308 6.01 -1.27 -29.83
N GLU A 309 7.02 -1.63 -29.03
CA GLU A 309 8.09 -2.51 -29.46
C GLU A 309 7.61 -3.96 -29.52
N PRO A 310 7.61 -4.63 -30.69
CA PRO A 310 7.08 -5.99 -30.85
C PRO A 310 7.72 -7.03 -29.92
N SER A 311 8.99 -6.83 -29.54
CA SER A 311 9.73 -7.71 -28.64
C SER A 311 9.29 -7.58 -27.18
N LEU A 312 8.71 -6.45 -26.79
CA LEU A 312 8.28 -6.15 -25.41
C LEU A 312 6.77 -6.23 -25.23
N GLY A 313 6.00 -5.58 -26.09
CA GLY A 313 4.54 -5.56 -25.99
C GLY A 313 4.06 -5.22 -24.56
N ILE A 314 3.30 -6.11 -23.93
CA ILE A 314 2.77 -5.91 -22.57
C ILE A 314 3.85 -5.82 -21.48
N LEU A 315 5.02 -6.42 -21.69
CA LEU A 315 6.16 -6.25 -20.77
C LEU A 315 6.61 -4.79 -20.75
N GLY A 316 6.55 -4.10 -21.90
CA GLY A 316 6.87 -2.67 -22.00
C GLY A 316 5.97 -1.82 -21.10
N ALA A 317 4.65 -2.06 -21.11
CA ALA A 317 3.69 -1.39 -20.23
C ALA A 317 3.91 -1.73 -18.75
N SER A 318 4.27 -2.98 -18.47
CA SER A 318 4.58 -3.44 -17.11
C SER A 318 5.84 -2.76 -16.57
N PHE A 319 6.91 -2.66 -17.37
CA PHE A 319 8.13 -1.94 -17.00
C PHE A 319 7.92 -0.42 -16.90
N ALA A 320 7.05 0.16 -17.74
CA ALA A 320 6.68 1.57 -17.60
C ALA A 320 5.97 1.83 -16.26
N THR A 321 5.13 0.89 -15.78
CA THR A 321 4.50 0.95 -14.46
C THR A 321 5.54 0.84 -13.33
N ALA A 322 6.55 -0.02 -13.48
CA ALA A 322 7.65 -0.10 -12.51
C ALA A 322 8.49 1.17 -12.49
N ALA A 323 8.78 1.74 -13.67
CA ALA A 323 9.54 2.98 -13.81
C ALA A 323 8.82 4.19 -13.19
N ASP A 324 7.50 4.29 -13.35
CA ASP A 324 6.67 5.30 -12.69
C ASP A 324 6.92 5.33 -11.17
N MET A 325 6.75 4.19 -10.51
CA MET A 325 7.00 4.07 -9.08
C MET A 325 8.47 4.32 -8.72
N GLY A 326 9.40 3.86 -9.57
CA GLY A 326 10.85 4.04 -9.37
C GLY A 326 11.28 5.49 -9.46
N VAL A 327 10.83 6.22 -10.47
CA VAL A 327 11.15 7.65 -10.65
C VAL A 327 10.62 8.44 -9.45
N ALA A 328 9.36 8.23 -9.05
CA ALA A 328 8.79 8.90 -7.89
C ALA A 328 9.56 8.56 -6.61
N ALA A 329 9.91 7.29 -6.38
CA ALA A 329 10.65 6.85 -5.20
C ALA A 329 12.05 7.48 -5.14
N VAL A 330 12.80 7.47 -6.25
CA VAL A 330 14.16 8.03 -6.31
C VAL A 330 14.15 9.52 -6.04
N ILE A 331 13.25 10.27 -6.67
CA ILE A 331 13.17 11.72 -6.46
C ILE A 331 12.74 12.02 -5.02
N ASN A 332 11.76 11.29 -4.48
CA ASN A 332 11.37 11.42 -3.07
C ASN A 332 12.57 11.18 -2.14
N MET A 333 13.36 10.13 -2.37
CA MET A 333 14.54 9.82 -1.53
C MET A 333 15.61 10.90 -1.60
N ILE A 334 15.79 11.58 -2.73
CA ILE A 334 16.67 12.74 -2.83
C ILE A 334 16.19 13.86 -1.90
N PHE A 335 14.89 14.12 -1.84
CA PHE A 335 14.33 15.12 -0.92
C PHE A 335 14.37 14.65 0.55
N VAL A 336 14.17 13.36 0.84
CA VAL A 336 14.37 12.80 2.18
C VAL A 336 15.81 13.01 2.64
N TYR A 337 16.79 12.74 1.78
CA TYR A 337 18.20 13.07 2.08
C TYR A 337 18.41 14.55 2.36
N LYS A 338 17.82 15.44 1.56
CA LYS A 338 17.94 16.89 1.74
C LYS A 338 17.36 17.39 3.07
N TYR A 339 16.24 16.84 3.55
CA TYR A 339 15.53 17.35 4.73
C TYR A 339 15.88 16.62 6.03
N VAL A 340 16.27 15.35 5.95
CA VAL A 340 16.56 14.49 7.11
C VAL A 340 18.05 14.15 7.20
N GLY A 341 18.80 14.28 6.10
CA GLY A 341 20.17 13.79 6.02
C GLY A 341 20.27 12.26 5.89
N TYR A 342 19.13 11.57 5.73
CA TYR A 342 19.12 10.11 5.62
C TYR A 342 19.64 9.66 4.27
N SER A 343 20.71 8.86 4.27
CA SER A 343 21.22 8.14 3.11
C SER A 343 20.86 6.67 3.18
N MET A 344 20.66 6.06 2.01
CA MET A 344 20.34 4.63 1.92
C MET A 344 21.43 3.79 2.62
N GLU A 345 21.00 2.92 3.53
CA GLU A 345 21.90 1.99 4.23
C GLU A 345 22.25 0.80 3.31
N TRP A 346 23.25 1.01 2.44
CA TRP A 346 23.65 0.02 1.44
C TRP A 346 23.96 -1.37 2.03
N GLY A 347 24.51 -1.42 3.26
CA GLY A 347 24.78 -2.68 3.94
C GLY A 347 23.51 -3.52 4.19
N HIS A 348 22.45 -2.89 4.66
CA HIS A 348 21.15 -3.54 4.85
C HIS A 348 20.49 -3.91 3.52
N LEU A 349 20.60 -3.04 2.52
CA LEU A 349 20.05 -3.30 1.18
C LEU A 349 20.72 -4.51 0.52
N PHE A 350 22.05 -4.62 0.55
CA PHE A 350 22.77 -5.76 -0.02
C PHE A 350 22.46 -7.07 0.72
N LYS A 351 22.26 -7.02 2.04
CA LYS A 351 21.82 -8.19 2.81
C LYS A 351 20.42 -8.64 2.38
N ALA A 352 19.48 -7.69 2.19
CA ALA A 352 18.13 -7.99 1.71
C ALA A 352 18.15 -8.57 0.29
N ILE A 353 18.95 -8.01 -0.62
CA ILE A 353 19.14 -8.54 -1.99
C ILE A 353 19.73 -9.96 -1.95
N GLY A 354 20.78 -10.18 -1.17
CA GLY A 354 21.41 -11.51 -1.02
C GLY A 354 20.45 -12.54 -0.45
N ALA A 355 19.72 -12.19 0.62
CA ALA A 355 18.68 -13.04 1.19
C ALA A 355 17.58 -13.37 0.18
N SER A 356 17.19 -12.38 -0.63
CA SER A 356 16.19 -12.53 -1.69
C SER A 356 16.66 -13.47 -2.81
N ALA A 357 17.92 -13.41 -3.20
CA ALA A 357 18.50 -14.32 -4.20
C ALA A 357 18.48 -15.78 -3.70
N ILE A 358 18.84 -16.01 -2.42
CA ILE A 358 18.77 -17.34 -1.80
C ILE A 358 17.31 -17.80 -1.71
N MET A 359 16.42 -16.91 -1.30
CA MET A 359 14.99 -17.18 -1.28
C MET A 359 14.45 -17.57 -2.65
N ALA A 360 14.83 -16.85 -3.74
CA ALA A 360 14.40 -17.15 -5.10
C ALA A 360 14.75 -18.59 -5.51
N ALA A 361 15.98 -19.03 -5.22
CA ALA A 361 16.42 -20.39 -5.48
C ALA A 361 15.60 -21.41 -4.66
N ALA A 362 15.38 -21.14 -3.38
CA ALA A 362 14.59 -22.00 -2.50
C ALA A 362 13.11 -22.12 -2.94
N VAL A 363 12.50 -21.00 -3.30
CA VAL A 363 11.11 -20.94 -3.83
C VAL A 363 10.99 -21.74 -5.11
N LYS A 364 11.90 -21.50 -6.08
CA LYS A 364 11.88 -22.19 -7.37
C LYS A 364 12.07 -23.70 -7.20
N PHE A 365 13.10 -24.11 -6.46
CA PHE A 365 13.37 -25.51 -6.21
C PHE A 365 12.21 -26.21 -5.48
N SER A 366 11.68 -25.60 -4.43
CA SER A 366 10.56 -26.15 -3.66
C SER A 366 9.28 -26.29 -4.50
N TYR A 367 9.00 -25.28 -5.32
CA TYR A 367 7.84 -25.30 -6.21
C TYR A 367 7.96 -26.42 -7.25
N ASP A 368 9.08 -26.50 -7.97
CA ASP A 368 9.31 -27.50 -9.01
C ASP A 368 9.28 -28.93 -8.43
N PHE A 369 9.93 -29.14 -7.27
CA PHE A 369 9.95 -30.42 -6.58
C PHE A 369 8.55 -30.86 -6.12
N SER A 370 7.82 -29.96 -5.45
CA SER A 370 6.47 -30.28 -4.95
C SER A 370 5.44 -30.44 -6.07
N LEU A 371 5.56 -29.68 -7.15
CA LEU A 371 4.70 -29.83 -8.31
C LEU A 371 4.93 -31.17 -9.02
N ALA A 372 6.18 -31.60 -9.13
CA ALA A 372 6.52 -32.92 -9.69
C ALA A 372 5.96 -34.07 -8.83
N ALA A 373 6.00 -33.90 -7.48
CA ALA A 373 5.52 -34.93 -6.54
C ALA A 373 4.00 -34.99 -6.44
N TRP A 374 3.34 -33.84 -6.31
CA TRP A 374 1.91 -33.77 -5.95
C TRP A 374 0.99 -33.37 -7.11
N LYS A 375 1.54 -32.75 -8.17
CA LYS A 375 0.80 -32.25 -9.35
C LYS A 375 -0.35 -31.30 -9.01
N ILE A 376 -0.29 -30.64 -7.84
CA ILE A 376 -1.30 -29.70 -7.37
C ILE A 376 -0.65 -28.32 -7.25
N ASN A 377 -1.00 -27.40 -8.16
CA ASN A 377 -0.42 -26.04 -8.21
C ASN A 377 -0.62 -25.29 -6.87
N ALA A 378 -1.83 -25.33 -6.29
CA ALA A 378 -2.12 -24.61 -5.06
C ALA A 378 -1.21 -25.04 -3.90
N LEU A 379 -1.08 -26.35 -3.64
CA LEU A 379 -0.26 -26.87 -2.56
C LEU A 379 1.22 -26.57 -2.77
N SER A 380 1.69 -26.69 -4.02
CA SER A 380 3.08 -26.39 -4.39
C SER A 380 3.39 -24.90 -4.23
N THR A 381 2.48 -24.02 -4.63
CA THR A 381 2.63 -22.57 -4.50
C THR A 381 2.66 -22.16 -3.02
N PHE A 382 1.70 -22.58 -2.19
CA PHE A 382 1.69 -22.23 -0.76
C PHE A 382 2.90 -22.82 -0.02
N GLY A 383 3.30 -24.06 -0.32
CA GLY A 383 4.50 -24.69 0.26
C GLY A 383 5.78 -23.94 -0.09
N ALA A 384 5.92 -23.53 -1.36
CA ALA A 384 7.08 -22.76 -1.82
C ALA A 384 7.14 -21.36 -1.18
N VAL A 385 6.00 -20.68 -1.05
CA VAL A 385 5.92 -19.38 -0.38
C VAL A 385 6.32 -19.50 1.09
N PHE A 386 5.77 -20.47 1.80
CA PHE A 386 6.08 -20.69 3.21
C PHE A 386 7.57 -20.99 3.44
N LEU A 387 8.13 -21.92 2.66
CA LEU A 387 9.56 -22.26 2.74
C LEU A 387 10.44 -21.06 2.37
N GLY A 388 10.07 -20.35 1.30
CA GLY A 388 10.80 -19.14 0.87
C GLY A 388 10.85 -18.07 1.94
N CYS A 389 9.71 -17.75 2.57
CA CYS A 389 9.65 -16.79 3.67
C CYS A 389 10.50 -17.25 4.87
N ALA A 390 10.46 -18.54 5.22
CA ALA A 390 11.27 -19.08 6.30
C ALA A 390 12.78 -18.95 5.99
N VAL A 391 13.20 -19.27 4.76
CA VAL A 391 14.60 -19.11 4.30
C VAL A 391 15.02 -17.65 4.32
N TYR A 392 14.18 -16.73 3.81
CA TYR A 392 14.47 -15.29 3.82
C TYR A 392 14.69 -14.76 5.23
N ILE A 393 13.78 -15.08 6.16
CA ILE A 393 13.90 -14.67 7.56
C ILE A 393 15.16 -15.25 8.19
N ALA A 394 15.45 -16.54 7.95
CA ALA A 394 16.64 -17.18 8.48
C ALA A 394 17.93 -16.52 7.97
N VAL A 395 18.04 -16.24 6.68
CA VAL A 395 19.21 -15.57 6.08
C VAL A 395 19.35 -14.13 6.60
N MET A 396 18.25 -13.39 6.72
CA MET A 396 18.26 -12.01 7.25
C MET A 396 18.70 -11.98 8.73
N LEU A 397 18.30 -12.96 9.53
CA LEU A 397 18.74 -13.08 10.92
C LEU A 397 20.23 -13.45 11.01
N LEU A 398 20.68 -14.44 10.23
CA LEU A 398 22.07 -14.90 10.23
C LEU A 398 23.05 -13.84 9.71
N SER A 399 22.63 -13.05 8.72
CA SER A 399 23.44 -11.95 8.17
C SER A 399 23.40 -10.68 9.03
N GLY A 400 22.61 -10.65 10.12
CA GLY A 400 22.39 -9.44 10.92
C GLY A 400 21.70 -8.33 10.10
N GLY A 401 20.84 -8.71 9.15
CA GLY A 401 20.02 -7.79 8.37
C GLY A 401 18.77 -7.31 9.13
N ILE A 402 18.40 -8.01 10.23
CA ILE A 402 17.34 -7.62 11.15
C ILE A 402 17.95 -7.47 12.53
N GLY A 403 17.83 -6.28 13.10
CA GLY A 403 18.24 -6.02 14.47
C GLY A 403 17.18 -6.39 15.50
N GLU A 404 17.59 -6.55 16.74
CA GLU A 404 16.68 -6.79 17.87
C GLU A 404 15.66 -5.63 18.03
N ALA A 405 16.10 -4.40 17.80
CA ALA A 405 15.27 -3.20 17.81
C ALA A 405 14.17 -3.21 16.74
N ASP A 406 14.46 -3.74 15.55
CA ASP A 406 13.50 -3.84 14.46
C ASP A 406 12.43 -4.90 14.77
N MET A 407 12.84 -6.03 15.34
CA MET A 407 11.90 -7.07 15.80
C MET A 407 11.02 -6.61 16.95
N ALA A 408 11.54 -5.81 17.88
CA ALA A 408 10.78 -5.31 19.01
C ALA A 408 9.59 -4.41 18.56
N ARG A 409 9.68 -3.82 17.39
CA ARG A 409 8.64 -2.96 16.79
C ARG A 409 7.52 -3.76 16.12
N VAL A 410 7.69 -5.08 15.91
CA VAL A 410 6.63 -5.94 15.36
C VAL A 410 5.63 -6.30 16.46
N PRO A 411 4.38 -5.85 16.40
CA PRO A 411 3.38 -6.13 17.42
C PRO A 411 3.07 -7.64 17.48
N LEU A 412 2.74 -8.15 18.64
CA LEU A 412 2.38 -9.53 19.00
C LEU A 412 3.52 -10.58 18.88
N LEU A 413 4.26 -10.61 17.80
CA LEU A 413 5.27 -11.65 17.54
C LEU A 413 6.68 -11.24 18.01
N GLY A 414 6.98 -9.94 18.05
CA GLY A 414 8.33 -9.45 18.33
C GLY A 414 8.90 -9.95 19.68
N ARG A 415 8.15 -9.81 20.75
CA ARG A 415 8.61 -10.21 22.11
C ARG A 415 8.79 -11.74 22.26
N ILE A 416 7.97 -12.52 21.56
CA ILE A 416 8.05 -14.00 21.62
C ILE A 416 9.25 -14.45 20.78
N SER A 417 9.41 -13.91 19.59
CA SER A 417 10.50 -14.25 18.67
C SER A 417 11.86 -13.83 19.23
N ILE A 418 11.97 -12.65 19.86
CA ILE A 418 13.21 -12.20 20.51
C ILE A 418 13.65 -13.18 21.62
N ARG A 419 12.73 -13.61 22.49
CA ARG A 419 13.02 -14.57 23.54
C ARG A 419 13.50 -15.91 22.97
N PHE A 420 12.91 -16.38 21.90
CA PHE A 420 13.28 -17.62 21.23
C PHE A 420 14.67 -17.50 20.55
N LEU A 421 14.93 -16.40 19.85
CA LEU A 421 16.18 -16.14 19.13
C LEU A 421 17.36 -15.89 20.07
N ARG A 422 17.13 -15.25 21.22
CA ARG A 422 18.13 -15.16 22.30
C ARG A 422 18.51 -16.54 22.86
N ARG A 423 17.55 -17.50 22.97
CA ARG A 423 17.82 -18.86 23.40
C ARG A 423 18.67 -19.66 22.41
N ILE A 424 18.54 -19.37 21.11
CA ILE A 424 19.31 -20.02 20.03
C ILE A 424 20.68 -19.34 19.81
N GLY A 425 20.97 -18.23 20.52
CA GLY A 425 22.25 -17.53 20.43
C GLY A 425 22.43 -16.63 19.21
N VAL A 426 21.33 -16.33 18.47
CA VAL A 426 21.35 -15.42 17.31
C VAL A 426 21.52 -13.97 17.77
N PHE A 427 20.93 -13.58 18.88
CA PHE A 427 21.13 -12.28 19.50
C PHE A 427 22.02 -12.42 20.74
N LYS A 428 23.12 -11.63 20.80
CA LYS A 428 23.94 -11.53 22.00
C LYS A 428 23.17 -10.77 23.08
N THR A 429 23.08 -11.36 24.28
CA THR A 429 22.56 -10.64 25.45
C THR A 429 23.41 -9.39 25.70
N SER A 430 22.76 -8.22 25.70
CA SER A 430 23.44 -6.97 26.07
C SER A 430 23.94 -7.04 27.52
N PRO A 431 25.11 -6.46 27.84
CA PRO A 431 25.71 -6.53 29.18
C PRO A 431 24.85 -5.95 30.31
N GLU A 432 23.86 -5.08 29.98
CA GLU A 432 23.05 -4.36 30.96
C GLU A 432 21.98 -5.23 31.68
N GLU A 433 21.56 -6.37 31.12
CA GLU A 433 20.58 -7.24 31.78
C GLU A 433 21.19 -8.26 32.75
N LYS A 434 22.51 -8.40 32.76
CA LYS A 434 23.21 -9.30 33.73
C LYS A 434 23.29 -8.74 35.14
N GLY A 435 22.97 -7.48 35.35
CA GLY A 435 23.01 -6.79 36.64
C GLY A 435 21.72 -6.78 37.45
N SER A 436 20.57 -7.22 36.88
CA SER A 436 19.26 -7.16 37.57
C SER A 436 18.73 -8.50 38.11
N THR A 437 19.54 -9.57 38.05
CA THR A 437 19.19 -10.90 38.57
C THR A 437 20.25 -11.40 39.57
N GLN A 438 20.72 -10.53 40.47
CA GLN A 438 21.36 -10.92 41.73
C GLN A 438 20.63 -10.26 42.89
#